data_b93084d39d98fd8d3230f2be4a21a08c
#
_entry.id   b93084d39d98fd8d3230f2be4a21a08c
#
_cell.length_a   1.000
_cell.length_b   1.000
_cell.length_c   1.000
_cell.angle_alpha   90.00
_cell.angle_beta   90.00
_cell.angle_gamma   90.00
#
_symmetry.space_group_name_H-M   'P 1'
#
loop_
_entity.id
_entity.type
_entity.pdbx_description
1 polymer ?
#
loop_
_entity_poly.entity_id
_entity_poly.type
_entity_poly.pdbx_seq_one_letter_code
_entity_poly.pdbx_strand_id
1 'polypeptide(L)'
;MKRSIVFLLLAFLLQSCSYSQSSKPKKMESTNKNNPVYSNTDSSQVNLSEDEWKKILPEDVYNIARMKGTERPWSSKFEGSKEKGTYYCAACGNPLFISDTKFESGCGWPSFYQPISKSSIIYAPDHTHGMSRTEVMCGRCKAHLGHVFDDGPPPTGLRYCINGVILDFKKAKEAEEKYNR
;
A
#
# COMPACT_ATOMS: atom_id res chain seq x y z
N MET A 1 5.77 79.82 -28.82
CA MET A 1 6.18 78.90 -27.74
C MET A 1 5.01 77.99 -27.44
N LYS A 2 4.93 76.77 -28.03
CA LYS A 2 3.89 75.78 -27.76
C LYS A 2 4.54 74.54 -27.22
N ARG A 3 4.26 74.21 -25.95
CA ARG A 3 4.71 72.98 -25.29
C ARG A 3 3.74 71.87 -25.60
N SER A 4 4.16 70.87 -26.34
CA SER A 4 3.43 69.60 -26.52
C SER A 4 3.69 68.65 -25.36
N ILE A 5 2.64 68.29 -24.67
CA ILE A 5 2.66 67.26 -23.60
C ILE A 5 2.35 65.93 -24.28
N VAL A 6 3.34 65.03 -24.26
CA VAL A 6 3.19 63.66 -24.72
C VAL A 6 2.67 62.82 -23.54
N PHE A 7 1.43 62.33 -23.66
CA PHE A 7 0.85 61.35 -22.73
C PHE A 7 1.38 59.96 -23.06
N LEU A 8 2.21 59.40 -22.17
CA LEU A 8 2.64 57.99 -22.24
C LEU A 8 1.56 57.14 -21.58
N LEU A 9 0.78 56.42 -22.40
CA LEU A 9 -0.16 55.41 -21.93
C LEU A 9 0.62 54.15 -21.55
N LEU A 10 0.76 53.91 -20.27
CA LEU A 10 1.28 52.63 -19.72
C LEU A 10 0.14 51.61 -19.78
N ALA A 11 0.23 50.69 -20.75
CA ALA A 11 -0.67 49.52 -20.80
C ALA A 11 -0.19 48.49 -19.76
N PHE A 12 -0.92 48.36 -18.66
CA PHE A 12 -0.80 47.27 -17.71
C PHE A 12 -1.33 45.98 -18.31
N LEU A 13 -0.42 45.10 -18.73
CA LEU A 13 -0.77 43.73 -19.10
C LEU A 13 -1.05 42.95 -17.80
N LEU A 14 -2.31 42.73 -17.50
CA LEU A 14 -2.75 41.77 -16.47
C LEU A 14 -2.47 40.36 -16.96
N GLN A 15 -1.36 39.79 -16.53
CA GLN A 15 -1.04 38.39 -16.69
C GLN A 15 -1.90 37.60 -15.71
N SER A 16 -3.00 37.03 -16.22
CA SER A 16 -3.84 36.10 -15.46
C SER A 16 -3.05 34.81 -15.21
N CYS A 17 -2.54 34.61 -14.01
CA CYS A 17 -2.06 33.33 -13.52
C CYS A 17 -3.21 32.34 -13.53
N SER A 18 -3.22 31.43 -14.50
CA SER A 18 -4.08 30.25 -14.49
C SER A 18 -3.72 29.39 -13.29
N TYR A 19 -4.53 29.46 -12.25
CA TYR A 19 -4.45 28.58 -11.10
C TYR A 19 -4.76 27.14 -11.55
N SER A 20 -3.74 26.30 -11.61
CA SER A 20 -3.90 24.88 -11.91
C SER A 20 -4.80 24.24 -10.86
N GLN A 21 -5.98 23.80 -11.29
CA GLN A 21 -6.90 23.05 -10.44
C GLN A 21 -6.21 21.76 -9.99
N SER A 22 -5.93 21.69 -8.70
CA SER A 22 -5.52 20.47 -8.01
C SER A 22 -6.56 19.39 -8.27
N SER A 23 -6.20 18.37 -9.04
CA SER A 23 -7.03 17.19 -9.26
C SER A 23 -7.32 16.53 -7.92
N LYS A 24 -8.61 16.45 -7.55
CA LYS A 24 -9.08 15.68 -6.39
C LYS A 24 -8.53 14.25 -6.48
N PRO A 25 -8.07 13.65 -5.37
CA PRO A 25 -7.59 12.28 -5.40
C PRO A 25 -8.72 11.38 -5.89
N LYS A 26 -8.45 10.65 -6.98
CA LYS A 26 -9.35 9.68 -7.57
C LYS A 26 -9.60 8.61 -6.51
N LYS A 27 -10.84 8.45 -6.06
CA LYS A 27 -11.28 7.40 -5.14
C LYS A 27 -10.80 6.06 -5.73
N MET A 28 -9.81 5.45 -5.10
CA MET A 28 -9.30 4.14 -5.50
C MET A 28 -10.37 3.11 -5.17
N GLU A 29 -11.23 2.86 -6.14
CA GLU A 29 -12.12 1.70 -6.16
C GLU A 29 -11.23 0.47 -6.35
N SER A 30 -11.47 -0.58 -5.55
CA SER A 30 -10.71 -1.84 -5.60
C SER A 30 -10.52 -2.30 -7.05
N THR A 31 -9.27 -2.24 -7.54
CA THR A 31 -8.89 -2.53 -8.93
C THR A 31 -8.83 -4.04 -9.23
N ASN A 32 -9.27 -4.87 -8.28
CA ASN A 32 -9.16 -6.33 -8.36
C ASN A 32 -10.23 -7.05 -9.18
N LYS A 33 -11.12 -6.34 -9.89
CA LYS A 33 -12.21 -6.97 -10.67
C LYS A 33 -11.74 -7.92 -11.78
N ASN A 34 -10.49 -7.79 -12.23
CA ASN A 34 -9.93 -8.58 -13.33
C ASN A 34 -8.80 -9.56 -12.90
N ASN A 35 -8.57 -9.73 -11.60
CA ASN A 35 -7.53 -10.64 -11.11
C ASN A 35 -8.14 -12.00 -10.78
N PRO A 36 -7.95 -13.04 -11.63
CA PRO A 36 -8.63 -14.33 -11.49
C PRO A 36 -8.18 -15.15 -10.28
N VAL A 37 -6.98 -14.82 -9.73
CA VAL A 37 -6.45 -15.52 -8.54
C VAL A 37 -6.77 -14.83 -7.23
N TYR A 38 -7.46 -13.67 -7.27
CA TYR A 38 -7.80 -12.94 -6.07
C TYR A 38 -8.97 -13.60 -5.33
N SER A 39 -8.71 -14.14 -4.14
CA SER A 39 -9.72 -14.74 -3.28
C SER A 39 -9.39 -14.53 -1.80
N ASN A 40 -10.40 -14.19 -1.00
CA ASN A 40 -10.24 -14.05 0.45
C ASN A 40 -10.55 -15.34 1.22
N THR A 41 -10.98 -16.40 0.52
CA THR A 41 -11.40 -17.67 1.12
C THR A 41 -10.60 -18.86 0.61
N ASP A 42 -10.02 -18.76 -0.60
CA ASP A 42 -9.16 -19.81 -1.16
C ASP A 42 -7.74 -19.67 -0.58
N SER A 43 -7.25 -20.75 0.03
CA SER A 43 -5.91 -20.88 0.61
C SER A 43 -4.91 -21.66 -0.25
N SER A 44 -5.33 -22.14 -1.43
CA SER A 44 -4.45 -22.86 -2.35
C SER A 44 -3.31 -21.99 -2.83
N GLN A 45 -2.11 -22.58 -3.02
CA GLN A 45 -0.95 -21.86 -3.53
C GLN A 45 -1.20 -21.30 -4.92
N VAL A 46 -0.78 -20.06 -5.15
CA VAL A 46 -0.83 -19.42 -6.47
C VAL A 46 0.57 -19.44 -7.08
N ASN A 47 0.70 -20.17 -8.18
CA ASN A 47 1.94 -20.29 -8.93
C ASN A 47 1.71 -19.77 -10.35
N LEU A 48 1.99 -18.49 -10.59
CA LEU A 48 1.98 -17.83 -11.89
C LEU A 48 3.40 -17.42 -12.26
N SER A 49 3.68 -17.35 -13.57
CA SER A 49 4.89 -16.74 -14.10
C SER A 49 4.90 -15.23 -13.85
N GLU A 50 6.08 -14.60 -13.93
CA GLU A 50 6.19 -13.15 -13.77
C GLU A 50 5.42 -12.39 -14.86
N ASP A 51 5.38 -12.92 -16.09
CA ASP A 51 4.61 -12.33 -17.17
C ASP A 51 3.09 -12.38 -16.94
N GLU A 52 2.59 -13.43 -16.31
CA GLU A 52 1.17 -13.52 -15.89
C GLU A 52 0.87 -12.54 -14.76
N TRP A 53 1.72 -12.46 -13.74
CA TRP A 53 1.58 -11.47 -12.68
C TRP A 53 1.58 -10.04 -13.23
N LYS A 54 2.46 -9.72 -14.16
CA LYS A 54 2.54 -8.39 -14.79
C LYS A 54 1.28 -8.00 -15.55
N LYS A 55 0.56 -8.99 -16.11
CA LYS A 55 -0.70 -8.75 -16.85
C LYS A 55 -1.90 -8.48 -15.95
N ILE A 56 -1.93 -9.05 -14.74
CA ILE A 56 -3.11 -9.00 -13.87
C ILE A 56 -2.97 -8.04 -12.69
N LEU A 57 -1.76 -7.65 -12.31
CA LEU A 57 -1.54 -6.71 -11.21
C LEU A 57 -1.42 -5.26 -11.73
N PRO A 58 -1.95 -4.28 -10.98
CA PRO A 58 -1.57 -2.88 -11.15
C PRO A 58 -0.05 -2.72 -11.05
N GLU A 59 0.50 -1.76 -11.78
CA GLU A 59 1.95 -1.55 -11.86
C GLU A 59 2.62 -1.32 -10.50
N ASP A 60 2.00 -0.51 -9.65
CA ASP A 60 2.48 -0.23 -8.29
C ASP A 60 2.49 -1.48 -7.41
N VAL A 61 1.42 -2.30 -7.48
CA VAL A 61 1.33 -3.59 -6.77
C VAL A 61 2.37 -4.57 -7.32
N TYR A 62 2.54 -4.66 -8.64
CA TYR A 62 3.55 -5.54 -9.26
C TYR A 62 4.96 -5.16 -8.82
N ASN A 63 5.29 -3.87 -8.82
CA ASN A 63 6.60 -3.38 -8.40
C ASN A 63 6.94 -3.76 -6.95
N ILE A 64 5.97 -3.69 -6.03
CA ILE A 64 6.19 -4.14 -4.65
C ILE A 64 6.20 -5.68 -4.58
N ALA A 65 5.14 -6.33 -5.09
CA ALA A 65 4.91 -7.76 -4.91
C ALA A 65 5.98 -8.64 -5.54
N ARG A 66 6.44 -8.28 -6.74
CA ARG A 66 7.27 -9.14 -7.59
C ARG A 66 8.69 -8.61 -7.79
N MET A 67 8.84 -7.28 -7.90
CA MET A 67 10.14 -6.64 -8.06
C MET A 67 10.80 -6.29 -6.72
N LYS A 68 10.14 -6.63 -5.57
CA LYS A 68 10.61 -6.38 -4.20
C LYS A 68 10.92 -4.91 -3.93
N GLY A 69 10.10 -4.02 -4.51
CA GLY A 69 10.20 -2.59 -4.28
C GLY A 69 9.78 -2.19 -2.87
N THR A 70 9.97 -0.92 -2.55
CA THR A 70 9.51 -0.30 -1.30
C THR A 70 8.80 1.01 -1.63
N GLU A 71 7.60 1.22 -1.10
CA GLU A 71 6.91 2.50 -1.21
C GLU A 71 7.61 3.58 -0.38
N ARG A 72 7.32 4.86 -0.67
CA ARG A 72 7.86 5.96 0.12
C ARG A 72 7.31 5.92 1.56
N PRO A 73 8.12 6.24 2.58
CA PRO A 73 7.61 6.35 3.95
C PRO A 73 6.49 7.40 4.02
N TRP A 74 5.49 7.17 4.86
CA TRP A 74 4.32 8.05 5.08
C TRP A 74 3.39 8.22 3.86
N SER A 75 3.57 7.43 2.79
CA SER A 75 2.70 7.50 1.59
C SER A 75 1.46 6.61 1.68
N SER A 76 1.46 5.62 2.56
CA SER A 76 0.35 4.70 2.70
C SER A 76 -0.84 5.29 3.44
N LYS A 77 -2.03 5.13 2.88
CA LYS A 77 -3.31 5.43 3.57
C LYS A 77 -3.53 4.58 4.83
N PHE A 78 -2.81 3.48 4.97
CA PHE A 78 -2.96 2.55 6.10
C PHE A 78 -1.98 2.83 7.24
N GLU A 79 -0.98 3.70 7.05
CA GLU A 79 0.01 3.99 8.08
C GLU A 79 -0.67 4.50 9.36
N GLY A 80 -1.39 5.61 9.31
CA GLY A 80 -2.14 6.18 10.45
C GLY A 80 -3.57 5.65 10.64
N SER A 81 -4.02 4.64 9.85
CA SER A 81 -5.40 4.15 9.91
C SER A 81 -5.67 3.38 11.21
N LYS A 82 -6.81 3.71 11.87
CA LYS A 82 -7.34 3.05 13.08
C LYS A 82 -8.63 2.27 12.80
N GLU A 83 -8.98 2.09 11.52
CA GLU A 83 -10.19 1.37 11.14
C GLU A 83 -10.10 -0.11 11.52
N LYS A 84 -11.21 -0.66 12.04
CA LYS A 84 -11.31 -2.07 12.42
C LYS A 84 -11.62 -2.94 11.20
N GLY A 85 -10.84 -4.01 11.03
CA GLY A 85 -11.01 -4.94 9.91
C GLY A 85 -9.80 -5.81 9.67
N THR A 86 -9.77 -6.43 8.48
CA THR A 86 -8.72 -7.36 8.05
C THR A 86 -7.96 -6.79 6.86
N TYR A 87 -6.64 -6.94 6.90
CA TYR A 87 -5.71 -6.62 5.83
C TYR A 87 -5.40 -7.86 5.01
N TYR A 88 -5.55 -7.76 3.70
CA TYR A 88 -5.37 -8.82 2.73
C TYR A 88 -4.22 -8.51 1.78
N CYS A 89 -3.62 -9.53 1.20
CA CYS A 89 -2.65 -9.38 0.13
C CYS A 89 -3.32 -8.79 -1.12
N ALA A 90 -2.89 -7.62 -1.60
CA ALA A 90 -3.45 -6.99 -2.78
C ALA A 90 -3.22 -7.82 -4.06
N ALA A 91 -2.19 -8.67 -4.08
CA ALA A 91 -1.92 -9.53 -5.23
C ALA A 91 -2.84 -10.76 -5.32
N CYS A 92 -3.27 -11.36 -4.19
CA CYS A 92 -4.01 -12.63 -4.24
C CYS A 92 -5.21 -12.73 -3.29
N GLY A 93 -5.43 -11.74 -2.42
CA GLY A 93 -6.55 -11.75 -1.48
C GLY A 93 -6.32 -12.58 -0.20
N ASN A 94 -5.14 -13.18 0.00
CA ASN A 94 -4.84 -13.92 1.23
C ASN A 94 -4.96 -13.03 2.47
N PRO A 95 -5.67 -13.44 3.55
CA PRO A 95 -5.70 -12.68 4.79
C PRO A 95 -4.32 -12.68 5.47
N LEU A 96 -3.81 -11.49 5.82
CA LEU A 96 -2.45 -11.31 6.35
C LEU A 96 -2.45 -10.86 7.81
N PHE A 97 -3.16 -9.77 8.12
CA PHE A 97 -3.17 -9.13 9.44
C PHE A 97 -4.57 -8.66 9.81
N ILE A 98 -4.80 -8.44 11.10
CA ILE A 98 -6.00 -7.79 11.62
C ILE A 98 -5.64 -6.44 12.26
N SER A 99 -6.59 -5.51 12.26
CA SER A 99 -6.40 -4.18 12.85
C SER A 99 -5.97 -4.20 14.32
N ASP A 100 -6.35 -5.23 15.05
CA ASP A 100 -6.04 -5.34 16.50
C ASP A 100 -4.55 -5.62 16.75
N THR A 101 -3.83 -6.10 15.75
CA THR A 101 -2.38 -6.29 15.82
C THR A 101 -1.59 -5.12 15.25
N LYS A 102 -2.28 -4.12 14.69
CA LYS A 102 -1.66 -2.91 14.13
C LYS A 102 -1.29 -1.92 15.24
N PHE A 103 -0.11 -1.30 15.12
CA PHE A 103 0.35 -0.27 16.04
C PHE A 103 1.10 0.85 15.31
N GLU A 104 1.25 2.00 15.97
CA GLU A 104 2.01 3.15 15.46
C GLU A 104 3.49 2.98 15.83
N SER A 105 4.31 2.61 14.86
CA SER A 105 5.75 2.39 15.07
C SER A 105 6.62 3.62 14.81
N GLY A 106 6.06 4.63 14.12
CA GLY A 106 6.81 5.82 13.70
C GLY A 106 7.80 5.57 12.54
N CYS A 107 7.80 4.37 11.93
CA CYS A 107 8.73 4.06 10.83
C CYS A 107 8.26 4.56 9.45
N GLY A 108 7.01 5.01 9.32
CA GLY A 108 6.44 5.52 8.07
C GLY A 108 5.71 4.47 7.21
N TRP A 109 5.58 3.25 7.67
CA TRP A 109 4.84 2.16 7.03
C TRP A 109 3.87 1.49 8.00
N PRO A 110 2.75 0.90 7.51
CA PRO A 110 1.85 0.07 8.32
C PRO A 110 2.62 -0.99 9.10
N SER A 111 2.44 -1.02 10.41
CA SER A 111 3.18 -1.91 11.31
C SER A 111 2.24 -2.79 12.14
N PHE A 112 2.58 -4.07 12.25
CA PHE A 112 1.81 -5.08 12.96
C PHE A 112 2.75 -5.87 13.88
N TYR A 113 2.25 -6.36 15.03
CA TYR A 113 3.09 -7.17 15.93
C TYR A 113 2.93 -8.69 15.71
N GLN A 114 1.90 -9.12 14.95
CA GLN A 114 1.74 -10.52 14.53
C GLN A 114 0.83 -10.66 13.31
N PRO A 115 1.02 -11.71 12.47
CA PRO A 115 0.11 -12.05 11.39
C PRO A 115 -1.16 -12.73 11.92
N ILE A 116 -2.21 -12.81 11.09
CA ILE A 116 -3.47 -13.46 11.45
C ILE A 116 -3.31 -14.97 11.70
N SER A 117 -2.36 -15.62 11.02
CA SER A 117 -1.98 -17.02 11.25
C SER A 117 -0.54 -17.26 10.80
N LYS A 118 0.07 -18.39 11.25
CA LYS A 118 1.42 -18.78 10.83
C LYS A 118 1.52 -19.05 9.33
N SER A 119 0.46 -19.51 8.70
CA SER A 119 0.42 -19.79 7.25
C SER A 119 0.15 -18.55 6.40
N SER A 120 -0.25 -17.44 7.00
CA SER A 120 -0.55 -16.20 6.26
C SER A 120 0.69 -15.60 5.61
N ILE A 121 1.86 -15.85 6.19
CA ILE A 121 3.14 -15.31 5.72
C ILE A 121 4.22 -16.39 5.70
N ILE A 122 5.28 -16.14 4.93
CA ILE A 122 6.52 -16.90 4.93
C ILE A 122 7.71 -15.94 5.03
N TYR A 123 8.87 -16.46 5.43
CA TYR A 123 10.07 -15.67 5.67
C TYR A 123 11.21 -16.12 4.76
N ALA A 124 12.06 -15.16 4.38
CA ALA A 124 13.32 -15.43 3.71
C ALA A 124 14.43 -14.47 4.22
N PRO A 125 15.70 -14.88 4.20
CA PRO A 125 16.79 -13.94 4.45
C PRO A 125 16.88 -12.92 3.30
N ASP A 126 17.15 -11.66 3.66
CA ASP A 126 17.41 -10.57 2.72
C ASP A 126 18.72 -9.88 3.06
N HIS A 127 19.71 -10.03 2.16
CA HIS A 127 21.03 -9.42 2.27
C HIS A 127 21.27 -8.31 1.25
N THR A 128 20.23 -7.80 0.64
CA THR A 128 20.32 -6.70 -0.35
C THR A 128 20.68 -5.37 0.32
N HIS A 129 21.24 -4.45 -0.45
CA HIS A 129 21.63 -3.10 -0.01
C HIS A 129 22.62 -3.08 1.17
N GLY A 130 23.43 -4.12 1.37
CA GLY A 130 24.38 -4.22 2.47
C GLY A 130 23.74 -4.41 3.85
N MET A 131 22.46 -4.73 3.92
CA MET A 131 21.70 -4.99 5.15
C MET A 131 21.52 -6.50 5.38
N SER A 132 21.30 -6.91 6.64
CA SER A 132 20.86 -8.26 6.98
C SER A 132 19.48 -8.16 7.62
N ARG A 133 18.46 -8.60 6.91
CA ARG A 133 17.06 -8.49 7.32
C ARG A 133 16.31 -9.80 7.07
N THR A 134 15.13 -9.93 7.65
CA THR A 134 14.20 -11.01 7.34
C THR A 134 13.05 -10.47 6.51
N GLU A 135 12.98 -10.88 5.23
CA GLU A 135 11.89 -10.58 4.33
C GLU A 135 10.61 -11.30 4.77
N VAL A 136 9.48 -10.60 4.67
CA VAL A 136 8.13 -11.15 4.87
C VAL A 136 7.42 -11.20 3.54
N MET A 137 6.93 -12.39 3.18
CA MET A 137 6.18 -12.64 1.95
C MET A 137 4.82 -13.24 2.25
N CYS A 138 3.89 -13.07 1.32
CA CYS A 138 2.56 -13.70 1.39
C CYS A 138 2.68 -15.23 1.34
N GLY A 139 2.05 -15.92 2.30
CA GLY A 139 2.05 -17.38 2.38
C GLY A 139 1.39 -18.08 1.20
N ARG A 140 0.47 -17.40 0.49
CA ARG A 140 -0.28 -17.97 -0.64
C ARG A 140 0.39 -17.75 -2.00
N CYS A 141 0.90 -16.54 -2.29
CA CYS A 141 1.42 -16.19 -3.63
C CYS A 141 2.89 -15.76 -3.64
N LYS A 142 3.55 -15.76 -2.49
CA LYS A 142 4.95 -15.36 -2.31
C LYS A 142 5.24 -13.91 -2.70
N ALA A 143 4.21 -13.05 -2.76
CA ALA A 143 4.40 -11.63 -2.97
C ALA A 143 5.23 -11.03 -1.84
N HIS A 144 6.22 -10.20 -2.17
CA HIS A 144 6.95 -9.42 -1.18
C HIS A 144 5.99 -8.48 -0.43
N LEU A 145 6.03 -8.46 0.89
CA LEU A 145 5.20 -7.61 1.73
C LEU A 145 6.02 -6.50 2.42
N GLY A 146 7.20 -6.83 2.87
CA GLY A 146 8.09 -5.99 3.67
C GLY A 146 9.07 -6.82 4.48
N HIS A 147 9.35 -6.39 5.71
CA HIS A 147 10.34 -7.03 6.59
C HIS A 147 9.82 -7.13 8.02
N VAL A 148 10.40 -8.06 8.79
CA VAL A 148 10.16 -8.18 10.23
C VAL A 148 11.41 -7.83 11.01
N PHE A 149 11.22 -7.16 12.16
CA PHE A 149 12.23 -6.69 13.09
C PHE A 149 11.86 -7.13 14.51
N ASP A 150 12.82 -7.14 15.42
CA ASP A 150 12.73 -7.55 16.84
C ASP A 150 12.54 -6.35 17.79
N ASP A 151 12.08 -5.21 17.27
CA ASP A 151 11.85 -3.97 17.97
C ASP A 151 10.36 -3.61 18.13
N GLY A 152 9.50 -4.62 18.12
CA GLY A 152 8.06 -4.46 18.26
C GLY A 152 7.56 -4.48 19.71
N PRO A 153 6.26 -4.22 19.92
CA PRO A 153 5.65 -4.23 21.25
C PRO A 153 5.36 -5.65 21.74
N PRO A 154 5.12 -5.83 23.06
CA PRO A 154 4.50 -7.06 23.57
C PRO A 154 3.16 -7.35 22.85
N PRO A 155 2.76 -8.64 22.74
CA PRO A 155 3.34 -9.82 23.37
C PRO A 155 4.48 -10.46 22.58
N THR A 156 4.71 -10.09 21.31
CA THR A 156 5.65 -10.82 20.45
C THR A 156 7.06 -10.22 20.44
N GLY A 157 7.20 -8.93 20.71
CA GLY A 157 8.44 -8.19 20.50
C GLY A 157 8.77 -7.97 19.01
N LEU A 158 7.88 -8.37 18.08
CA LEU A 158 8.11 -8.28 16.65
C LEU A 158 7.38 -7.09 16.03
N ARG A 159 8.02 -6.48 15.03
CA ARG A 159 7.42 -5.44 14.17
C ARG A 159 7.47 -5.88 12.72
N TYR A 160 6.32 -6.21 12.15
CA TYR A 160 6.10 -6.44 10.73
C TYR A 160 5.89 -5.10 10.05
N CYS A 161 6.90 -4.58 9.36
CA CYS A 161 6.88 -3.33 8.61
C CYS A 161 6.48 -3.65 7.18
N ILE A 162 5.25 -3.30 6.79
CA ILE A 162 4.61 -3.78 5.57
C ILE A 162 4.31 -2.61 4.62
N ASN A 163 4.61 -2.77 3.33
CA ASN A 163 4.23 -1.80 2.31
C ASN A 163 2.70 -1.70 2.22
N GLY A 164 2.14 -0.51 2.29
CA GLY A 164 0.69 -0.33 2.24
C GLY A 164 0.10 -0.55 0.84
N VAL A 165 0.89 -0.35 -0.22
CA VAL A 165 0.50 -0.65 -1.62
C VAL A 165 0.14 -2.14 -1.79
N ILE A 166 0.83 -3.05 -1.08
CA ILE A 166 0.54 -4.50 -1.16
C ILE A 166 -0.63 -4.93 -0.27
N LEU A 167 -1.29 -4.01 0.41
CA LEU A 167 -2.41 -4.28 1.30
C LEU A 167 -3.74 -3.84 0.70
N ASP A 168 -4.72 -4.74 0.73
CA ASP A 168 -6.14 -4.43 0.67
C ASP A 168 -6.74 -4.47 2.07
N PHE A 169 -7.85 -3.77 2.29
CA PHE A 169 -8.50 -3.70 3.59
C PHE A 169 -10.02 -3.88 3.48
N LYS A 170 -10.58 -4.74 4.33
CA LYS A 170 -12.03 -4.88 4.50
C LYS A 170 -12.42 -4.55 5.93
N LYS A 171 -13.40 -3.66 6.08
CA LYS A 171 -13.97 -3.30 7.38
C LYS A 171 -14.69 -4.50 8.01
N ALA A 172 -14.68 -4.60 9.34
CA ALA A 172 -15.29 -5.69 10.07
C ALA A 172 -16.78 -5.90 9.70
N LYS A 173 -17.56 -4.82 9.55
CA LYS A 173 -18.99 -4.89 9.14
C LYS A 173 -19.20 -5.54 7.78
N GLU A 174 -18.30 -5.32 6.82
CA GLU A 174 -18.38 -5.93 5.48
C GLU A 174 -18.06 -7.44 5.51
N ALA A 175 -17.29 -7.87 6.51
CA ALA A 175 -17.00 -9.29 6.72
C ALA A 175 -18.19 -10.01 7.37
N GLU A 176 -18.90 -9.39 8.32
CA GLU A 176 -20.06 -9.96 9.00
C GLU A 176 -21.28 -10.10 8.08
N GLU A 177 -21.56 -9.12 7.23
CA GLU A 177 -22.70 -9.18 6.29
C GLU A 177 -22.57 -10.32 5.27
N LYS A 178 -21.35 -10.73 4.92
CA LYS A 178 -21.11 -11.82 3.97
C LYS A 178 -21.19 -13.20 4.63
N TYR A 179 -21.01 -13.29 5.93
CA TYR A 179 -21.11 -14.55 6.70
C TYR A 179 -22.56 -14.88 7.05
N ASN A 180 -23.45 -13.87 7.09
CA ASN A 180 -24.87 -14.01 7.44
C ASN A 180 -25.81 -14.12 6.23
N ARG A 181 -25.29 -14.32 5.03
CA ARG A 181 -26.02 -14.64 3.79
C ARG A 181 -25.72 -16.05 3.32
#